data_7f045deb8bb5892fc2cfb4e3b03471d8
#
_entry.id   7f045deb8bb5892fc2cfb4e3b03471d8
#
_cell.length_a   1.000
_cell.length_b   1.000
_cell.length_c   1.000
_cell.angle_alpha   90.00
_cell.angle_beta   90.00
_cell.angle_gamma   90.00
#
_symmetry.space_group_name_H-M   'P 1'
#
loop_
_entity.id
_entity.type
_entity.pdbx_description
1 polymer ?
#
loop_
_entity_poly.entity_id
_entity_poly.type
_entity_poly.pdbx_seq_one_letter_code
_entity_poly.pdbx_strand_id
1 'polypeptide(L)'
;MEFEDINLLDLDRFLAQEHHEMFSYLRAHNPISWHEEPNGPGFWNVVQHKDLVEVNRNAEVFSSEIGGISIADPHEHEDGSQGFDLRGTQMLYTDPPKHTRYRKLVNRGFTPRMIGLLEKYLRHRSTLIVNEVIEKGS
;
A
#
# COMPACT_ATOMS: atom_id res chain seq x y z
N MET A 1 2.91 -26.61 -5.55
CA MET A 1 2.77 -25.63 -4.42
C MET A 1 1.52 -26.03 -3.67
N GLU A 2 1.62 -26.23 -2.38
CA GLU A 2 0.50 -26.49 -1.49
C GLU A 2 0.23 -25.22 -0.65
N PHE A 3 -0.90 -25.17 0.05
CA PHE A 3 -1.25 -23.98 0.83
C PHE A 3 -0.25 -23.70 1.96
N GLU A 4 0.27 -24.74 2.57
CA GLU A 4 1.26 -24.71 3.66
C GLU A 4 2.63 -24.17 3.22
N ASP A 5 2.91 -24.18 1.91
CA ASP A 5 4.16 -23.62 1.36
C ASP A 5 4.11 -22.09 1.22
N ILE A 6 2.93 -21.49 1.41
CA ILE A 6 2.74 -20.06 1.18
C ILE A 6 3.14 -19.26 2.41
N ASN A 7 4.19 -18.44 2.25
CA ASN A 7 4.60 -17.46 3.25
C ASN A 7 4.69 -16.06 2.62
N LEU A 8 3.72 -15.21 2.91
CA LEU A 8 3.66 -13.84 2.39
C LEU A 8 4.49 -12.84 3.22
N LEU A 9 5.18 -13.31 4.26
CA LEU A 9 6.09 -12.51 5.07
C LEU A 9 7.57 -12.77 4.71
N ASP A 10 7.84 -13.76 3.86
CA ASP A 10 9.19 -14.10 3.42
C ASP A 10 9.67 -13.15 2.32
N LEU A 11 10.48 -12.16 2.71
CA LEU A 11 11.00 -11.14 1.79
C LEU A 11 11.96 -11.71 0.73
N ASP A 12 12.67 -12.79 1.03
CA ASP A 12 13.59 -13.42 0.07
C ASP A 12 12.81 -14.06 -1.08
N ARG A 13 11.64 -14.64 -0.80
CA ARG A 13 10.74 -15.16 -1.83
C ARG A 13 10.12 -14.04 -2.68
N PHE A 14 9.86 -12.87 -2.10
CA PHE A 14 9.45 -11.70 -2.87
C PHE A 14 10.59 -11.19 -3.78
N LEU A 15 11.82 -11.16 -3.28
CA LEU A 15 13.00 -10.81 -4.07
C LEU A 15 13.22 -11.79 -5.23
N ALA A 16 13.01 -13.09 -4.99
CA ALA A 16 13.06 -14.14 -6.01
C ALA A 16 11.86 -14.15 -6.99
N GLN A 17 10.89 -13.24 -6.83
CA GLN A 17 9.66 -13.14 -7.64
C GLN A 17 8.69 -14.35 -7.48
N GLU A 18 8.85 -15.19 -6.48
CA GLU A 18 8.00 -16.37 -6.23
C GLU A 18 6.59 -15.98 -5.76
N HIS A 19 6.42 -14.75 -5.25
CA HIS A 19 5.11 -14.25 -4.81
C HIS A 19 4.04 -14.28 -5.90
N HIS A 20 4.41 -14.21 -7.18
CA HIS A 20 3.45 -14.32 -8.29
C HIS A 20 2.77 -15.68 -8.33
N GLU A 21 3.52 -16.76 -8.07
CA GLU A 21 2.97 -18.12 -8.00
C GLU A 21 2.11 -18.29 -6.75
N MET A 22 2.59 -17.79 -5.59
CA MET A 22 1.82 -17.79 -4.34
C MET A 22 0.46 -17.12 -4.49
N PHE A 23 0.42 -15.89 -5.05
CA PHE A 23 -0.83 -15.20 -5.29
C PHE A 23 -1.71 -15.87 -6.35
N SER A 24 -1.12 -16.54 -7.35
CA SER A 24 -1.90 -17.30 -8.34
C SER A 24 -2.58 -18.51 -7.69
N TYR A 25 -1.86 -19.23 -6.85
CA TYR A 25 -2.42 -20.33 -6.07
C TYR A 25 -3.56 -19.86 -5.16
N LEU A 26 -3.32 -18.80 -4.38
CA LEU A 26 -4.34 -18.24 -3.46
C LEU A 26 -5.59 -17.82 -4.21
N ARG A 27 -5.47 -17.14 -5.36
CA ARG A 27 -6.64 -16.74 -6.15
C ARG A 27 -7.47 -17.92 -6.64
N ALA A 28 -6.82 -19.03 -6.94
CA ALA A 28 -7.48 -20.22 -7.48
C ALA A 28 -8.14 -21.09 -6.40
N HIS A 29 -7.51 -21.20 -5.22
CA HIS A 29 -7.87 -22.22 -4.22
C HIS A 29 -8.35 -21.61 -2.90
N ASN A 30 -7.69 -20.55 -2.41
CA ASN A 30 -7.92 -19.94 -1.10
C ASN A 30 -7.97 -18.41 -1.19
N PRO A 31 -8.95 -17.81 -1.89
CA PRO A 31 -8.96 -16.37 -2.19
C PRO A 31 -9.15 -15.47 -0.97
N ILE A 32 -9.70 -16.02 0.10
CA ILE A 32 -9.75 -15.42 1.44
C ILE A 32 -9.16 -16.44 2.38
N SER A 33 -8.03 -16.15 2.99
CA SER A 33 -7.30 -17.08 3.84
C SER A 33 -6.63 -16.38 5.00
N TRP A 34 -6.55 -17.06 6.13
CA TRP A 34 -5.77 -16.59 7.27
C TRP A 34 -4.29 -16.86 7.05
N HIS A 35 -3.45 -15.88 7.39
CA HIS A 35 -1.99 -16.01 7.43
C HIS A 35 -1.51 -15.78 8.86
N GLU A 36 -0.77 -16.73 9.37
CA GLU A 36 -0.13 -16.60 10.67
C GLU A 36 1.06 -15.65 10.61
N GLU A 37 1.27 -14.90 11.68
CA GLU A 37 2.38 -13.99 11.85
C GLU A 37 3.21 -14.43 13.06
N PRO A 38 4.54 -14.63 12.94
CA PRO A 38 5.34 -15.21 14.03
C PRO A 38 5.34 -14.38 15.31
N ASN A 39 5.26 -13.05 15.20
CA ASN A 39 5.30 -12.10 16.32
C ASN A 39 4.06 -11.21 16.41
N GLY A 40 2.95 -11.63 15.81
CA GLY A 40 1.72 -10.85 15.77
C GLY A 40 0.47 -11.71 15.75
N PRO A 41 -0.71 -11.08 15.67
CA PRO A 41 -1.99 -11.80 15.71
C PRO A 41 -2.31 -12.58 14.43
N GLY A 42 -1.55 -12.36 13.35
CA GLY A 42 -1.89 -12.82 12.02
C GLY A 42 -2.84 -11.89 11.27
N PHE A 43 -3.15 -12.21 10.02
CA PHE A 43 -4.00 -11.37 9.17
C PHE A 43 -4.75 -12.17 8.10
N TRP A 44 -5.83 -11.57 7.59
CA TRP A 44 -6.60 -12.12 6.48
C TRP A 44 -6.05 -11.66 5.14
N ASN A 45 -5.68 -12.63 4.30
CA ASN A 45 -5.38 -12.38 2.89
C ASN A 45 -6.66 -12.28 2.08
N VAL A 46 -6.78 -11.25 1.27
CA VAL A 46 -7.87 -11.06 0.32
C VAL A 46 -7.26 -10.79 -1.05
N VAL A 47 -7.31 -11.77 -1.96
CA VAL A 47 -6.54 -11.72 -3.21
C VAL A 47 -7.39 -11.69 -4.50
N GLN A 48 -8.72 -11.71 -4.41
CA GLN A 48 -9.59 -11.49 -5.56
C GLN A 48 -10.06 -10.04 -5.65
N HIS A 49 -10.06 -9.48 -6.86
CA HIS A 49 -10.42 -8.08 -7.09
C HIS A 49 -11.81 -7.71 -6.56
N LYS A 50 -12.81 -8.57 -6.74
CA LYS A 50 -14.18 -8.31 -6.25
C LYS A 50 -14.22 -8.12 -4.73
N ASP A 51 -13.48 -8.97 -3.99
CA ASP A 51 -13.44 -8.96 -2.53
C ASP A 51 -12.61 -7.78 -2.01
N LEU A 52 -11.50 -7.44 -2.70
CA LEU A 52 -10.72 -6.23 -2.42
C LEU A 52 -11.55 -4.96 -2.59
N VAL A 53 -12.40 -4.90 -3.63
CA VAL A 53 -13.30 -3.75 -3.84
C VAL A 53 -14.31 -3.64 -2.69
N GLU A 54 -14.84 -4.76 -2.20
CA GLU A 54 -15.78 -4.77 -1.06
C GLU A 54 -15.09 -4.30 0.22
N VAL A 55 -13.92 -4.85 0.55
CA VAL A 55 -13.11 -4.43 1.70
C VAL A 55 -12.84 -2.93 1.66
N ASN A 56 -12.35 -2.41 0.52
CA ASN A 56 -12.00 -1.00 0.39
C ASN A 56 -13.20 -0.04 0.42
N ARG A 57 -14.40 -0.51 0.11
CA ARG A 57 -15.62 0.32 0.14
C ARG A 57 -16.30 0.35 1.50
N ASN A 58 -16.08 -0.66 2.31
CA ASN A 58 -16.77 -0.86 3.57
C ASN A 58 -15.89 -0.42 4.76
N ALA A 59 -15.61 0.88 4.84
CA ALA A 59 -14.80 1.45 5.91
C ALA A 59 -15.46 1.37 7.32
N GLU A 60 -16.75 1.04 7.41
CA GLU A 60 -17.42 0.82 8.70
C GLU A 60 -16.98 -0.50 9.34
N VAL A 61 -16.64 -1.49 8.52
CA VAL A 61 -16.16 -2.81 8.98
C VAL A 61 -14.64 -2.89 8.91
N PHE A 62 -14.05 -2.38 7.81
CA PHE A 62 -12.61 -2.46 7.53
C PHE A 62 -11.98 -1.08 7.69
N SER A 63 -11.70 -0.70 8.94
CA SER A 63 -11.14 0.60 9.27
C SER A 63 -9.65 0.67 8.93
N SER A 64 -9.24 1.74 8.23
CA SER A 64 -7.83 2.09 8.05
C SER A 64 -7.27 2.89 9.23
N GLU A 65 -8.14 3.51 10.03
CA GLU A 65 -7.73 4.29 11.19
C GLU A 65 -7.40 3.38 12.39
N ILE A 66 -8.16 2.31 12.61
CA ILE A 66 -7.98 1.42 13.77
C ILE A 66 -6.82 0.45 13.54
N GLY A 67 -6.80 -0.24 12.41
CA GLY A 67 -5.79 -1.27 12.11
C GLY A 67 -4.54 -0.75 11.41
N GLY A 68 -4.58 0.50 10.91
CA GLY A 68 -3.50 1.03 10.09
C GLY A 68 -3.42 0.40 8.70
N ILE A 69 -2.26 0.55 8.06
CA ILE A 69 -1.99 0.06 6.70
C ILE A 69 -0.80 -0.90 6.66
N SER A 70 -0.24 -1.23 7.81
CA SER A 70 0.90 -2.14 7.96
C SER A 70 0.43 -3.49 8.50
N ILE A 71 1.08 -4.55 8.10
CA ILE A 71 0.85 -5.90 8.64
C ILE A 71 1.35 -5.94 10.09
N ALA A 72 2.57 -5.45 10.35
CA ALA A 72 3.09 -5.31 11.70
C ALA A 72 2.39 -4.18 12.45
N ASP A 73 2.10 -4.36 13.73
CA ASP A 73 1.56 -3.30 14.58
C ASP A 73 2.60 -2.17 14.71
N PRO A 74 2.29 -0.95 14.22
CA PRO A 74 3.22 0.17 14.28
C PRO A 74 3.46 0.68 15.71
N HIS A 75 2.75 0.13 16.70
CA HIS A 75 2.83 0.55 18.11
C HIS A 75 3.76 -0.29 18.97
N GLU A 76 4.16 -1.47 18.47
CA GLU A 76 5.08 -2.35 19.17
C GLU A 76 6.38 -2.52 18.38
N HIS A 77 7.43 -1.87 18.82
CA HIS A 77 8.79 -2.21 18.42
C HIS A 77 9.33 -3.33 19.31
N GLU A 78 10.17 -4.21 18.76
CA GLU A 78 10.81 -5.32 19.48
C GLU A 78 11.57 -4.87 20.75
N ASP A 79 11.98 -3.60 20.83
CA ASP A 79 12.66 -2.98 21.97
C ASP A 79 11.70 -2.40 23.01
N GLY A 80 10.40 -2.59 22.85
CA GLY A 80 9.37 -2.06 23.75
C GLY A 80 9.15 -0.54 23.63
N SER A 81 9.79 0.11 22.65
CA SER A 81 9.52 1.53 22.38
C SER A 81 8.16 1.66 21.66
N GLN A 82 7.41 2.69 22.06
CA GLN A 82 6.14 2.98 21.36
C GLN A 82 6.43 3.56 19.99
N GLY A 83 5.91 2.93 18.95
CA GLY A 83 5.92 3.46 17.60
C GLY A 83 5.16 4.78 17.49
N PHE A 84 5.39 5.51 16.42
CA PHE A 84 4.69 6.76 16.17
C PHE A 84 3.24 6.48 15.76
N ASP A 85 2.27 6.87 16.59
CA ASP A 85 0.85 6.73 16.29
C ASP A 85 0.43 7.66 15.14
N LEU A 86 0.22 7.09 13.95
CA LEU A 86 -0.22 7.81 12.75
C LEU A 86 -1.74 7.87 12.59
N ARG A 87 -2.51 7.25 13.49
CA ARG A 87 -3.98 7.23 13.44
C ARG A 87 -4.52 8.64 13.42
N GLY A 88 -5.37 8.90 12.45
CA GLY A 88 -5.99 10.21 12.29
C GLY A 88 -5.05 11.36 11.89
N THR A 89 -3.75 11.16 11.69
CA THR A 89 -2.79 12.20 11.33
C THR A 89 -2.56 12.29 9.83
N GLN A 90 -2.51 11.17 9.14
CA GLN A 90 -2.35 11.10 7.69
C GLN A 90 -3.63 10.60 7.03
N MET A 91 -3.86 10.99 5.76
CA MET A 91 -5.05 10.61 5.03
C MET A 91 -5.24 9.08 4.93
N LEU A 92 -4.15 8.33 4.80
CA LEU A 92 -4.15 6.85 4.74
C LEU A 92 -4.59 6.20 6.07
N TYR A 93 -4.41 6.90 7.18
CA TYR A 93 -4.77 6.45 8.53
C TYR A 93 -6.02 7.17 9.03
N THR A 94 -6.99 7.40 8.15
CA THR A 94 -8.27 8.03 8.50
C THR A 94 -9.42 7.35 7.81
N ASP A 95 -10.56 7.30 8.50
CA ASP A 95 -11.82 6.83 7.97
C ASP A 95 -12.78 7.98 7.62
N PRO A 96 -13.87 7.74 6.88
CA PRO A 96 -14.94 8.70 6.72
C PRO A 96 -15.54 9.14 8.08
N PRO A 97 -15.92 10.40 8.25
CA PRO A 97 -15.97 11.48 7.24
C PRO A 97 -14.65 12.23 7.03
N LYS A 98 -13.64 12.03 7.88
CA LYS A 98 -12.36 12.73 7.88
C LYS A 98 -11.57 12.45 6.59
N HIS A 99 -11.43 11.18 6.23
CA HIS A 99 -10.83 10.75 4.96
C HIS A 99 -11.48 11.43 3.76
N THR A 100 -12.81 11.43 3.70
CA THR A 100 -13.57 12.04 2.61
C THR A 100 -13.27 13.54 2.47
N ARG A 101 -13.13 14.24 3.60
CA ARG A 101 -12.79 15.68 3.62
C ARG A 101 -11.38 15.90 3.05
N TYR A 102 -10.39 15.14 3.50
CA TYR A 102 -9.01 15.24 3.02
C TYR A 102 -8.92 14.90 1.54
N ARG A 103 -9.55 13.81 1.12
CA ARG A 103 -9.60 13.39 -0.29
C ARG A 103 -10.16 14.46 -1.21
N LYS A 104 -11.23 15.14 -0.80
CA LYS A 104 -11.81 16.26 -1.56
C LYS A 104 -10.86 17.44 -1.72
N LEU A 105 -10.03 17.74 -0.71
CA LEU A 105 -9.03 18.81 -0.80
C LEU A 105 -7.93 18.44 -1.79
N VAL A 106 -7.40 17.23 -1.67
CA VAL A 106 -6.32 16.72 -2.54
C VAL A 106 -6.79 16.61 -3.99
N ASN A 107 -7.97 16.08 -4.25
CA ASN A 107 -8.51 15.89 -5.60
C ASN A 107 -8.60 17.19 -6.43
N ARG A 108 -8.69 18.36 -5.78
CA ARG A 108 -8.67 19.66 -6.49
C ARG A 108 -7.35 19.91 -7.21
N GLY A 109 -6.24 19.40 -6.68
CA GLY A 109 -4.90 19.48 -7.29
C GLY A 109 -4.64 18.45 -8.38
N PHE A 110 -5.45 17.39 -8.46
CA PHE A 110 -5.24 16.25 -9.37
C PHE A 110 -6.29 16.17 -10.49
N THR A 111 -6.81 17.32 -10.92
CA THR A 111 -7.70 17.36 -12.08
C THR A 111 -6.93 17.06 -13.37
N PRO A 112 -7.57 16.55 -14.46
CA PRO A 112 -6.91 16.32 -15.75
C PRO A 112 -6.16 17.56 -16.26
N ARG A 113 -6.72 18.77 -16.05
CA ARG A 113 -6.05 20.02 -16.40
C ARG A 113 -4.75 20.23 -15.63
N MET A 114 -4.76 19.99 -14.30
CA MET A 114 -3.57 20.17 -13.46
C MET A 114 -2.50 19.13 -13.78
N ILE A 115 -2.89 17.89 -14.04
CA ILE A 115 -1.98 16.82 -14.48
C ILE A 115 -1.34 17.18 -15.83
N GLY A 116 -2.11 17.71 -16.79
CA GLY A 116 -1.55 18.16 -18.06
C GLY A 116 -0.55 19.33 -17.94
N LEU A 117 -0.74 20.23 -16.96
CA LEU A 117 0.24 21.26 -16.64
C LEU A 117 1.49 20.68 -15.99
N LEU A 118 1.33 19.73 -15.07
CA LEU A 118 2.44 19.05 -14.42
C LEU A 118 3.29 18.26 -15.42
N GLU A 119 2.67 17.57 -16.37
CA GLU A 119 3.40 16.85 -17.43
C GLU A 119 4.32 17.78 -18.23
N LYS A 120 3.80 18.95 -18.64
CA LYS A 120 4.63 19.93 -19.36
C LYS A 120 5.81 20.42 -18.53
N TYR A 121 5.57 20.70 -17.24
CA TYR A 121 6.62 21.12 -16.32
C TYR A 121 7.69 20.03 -16.14
N LEU A 122 7.27 18.78 -15.89
CA LEU A 122 8.19 17.65 -15.72
C LEU A 122 9.02 17.42 -16.99
N ARG A 123 8.39 17.44 -18.17
CA ARG A 123 9.10 17.30 -19.46
C ARG A 123 10.15 18.38 -19.65
N HIS A 124 9.80 19.63 -19.37
CA HIS A 124 10.76 20.74 -19.43
C HIS A 124 11.93 20.54 -18.45
N ARG A 125 11.65 20.21 -17.19
CA ARG A 125 12.69 19.97 -16.17
C ARG A 125 13.60 18.80 -16.52
N SER A 126 13.05 17.71 -17.02
CA SER A 126 13.83 16.55 -17.47
C SER A 126 14.76 16.90 -18.62
N THR A 127 14.28 17.70 -19.59
CA THR A 127 15.12 18.18 -20.70
C THR A 127 16.28 19.03 -20.20
N LEU A 128 16.04 19.93 -19.26
CA LEU A 128 17.12 20.76 -18.67
C LEU A 128 18.19 19.90 -17.99
N ILE A 129 17.77 18.93 -17.17
CA ILE A 129 18.69 18.02 -16.46
C ILE A 129 19.51 17.20 -17.46
N VAL A 130 18.86 16.61 -18.47
CA VAL A 130 19.56 15.82 -19.50
C VAL A 130 20.58 16.67 -20.28
N ASN A 131 20.21 17.89 -20.71
CA ASN A 131 21.11 18.78 -21.42
C ASN A 131 22.32 19.15 -20.55
N GLU A 132 22.12 19.46 -19.29
CA GLU A 132 23.20 19.77 -18.35
C GLU A 132 24.21 18.62 -18.22
N VAL A 133 23.71 17.36 -18.16
CA VAL A 133 24.57 16.18 -18.10
C VAL A 133 25.35 16.00 -19.41
N ILE A 134 24.67 16.16 -20.54
CA ILE A 134 25.33 16.05 -21.87
C ILE A 134 26.45 17.08 -22.00
N GLU A 135 26.22 18.33 -21.60
CA GLU A 135 27.23 19.40 -21.67
C GLU A 135 28.44 19.12 -20.76
N LYS A 136 28.23 18.49 -19.59
CA LYS A 136 29.31 18.14 -18.66
C LYS A 136 30.11 16.91 -19.09
N GLY A 137 29.61 16.06 -19.97
CA GLY A 137 30.35 14.96 -20.60
C GLY A 137 30.67 13.79 -19.68
N SER A 138 29.92 13.57 -18.61
CA SER A 138 30.14 12.45 -17.68
C SER A 138 28.82 11.94 -17.14
#